data_06ec854ffcf708d075c1dfec094723e1
#
_entry.id   06ec854ffcf708d075c1dfec094723e1
#
_cell.length_a   1.000
_cell.length_b   1.000
_cell.length_c   1.000
_cell.angle_alpha   90.00
_cell.angle_beta   90.00
_cell.angle_gamma   90.00
#
_symmetry.space_group_name_H-M   'P 1'
#
loop_
_entity.id
_entity.type
_entity.pdbx_description
1 polymer ?
#
loop_
_entity_poly.entity_id
_entity_poly.type
_entity_poly.pdbx_seq_one_letter_code
_entity_poly.pdbx_strand_id
1 'polypeptide(L)'
;MTGVTYSFKSLVGVLTNSIVGVVVPLTGGNIGLGGITIRMTTARTAQDVAADGTVMPSYLAGANGELDIEVQETSILHKALLTLYNTLVLQADRADILGWAATSISFALLIDGSVHTLTGVSFEKIPDKPYQAAGQKITWKLLAASITSV
;
A
#
# COMPACT_ATOMS: atom_id res chain seq x y z
N MET A 1 21.77 -2.02 25.58
CA MET A 1 20.50 -2.45 25.00
C MET A 1 20.77 -3.25 23.74
N THR A 2 20.27 -4.45 23.66
CA THR A 2 20.35 -5.26 22.45
C THR A 2 19.23 -4.85 21.48
N GLY A 3 19.52 -4.83 20.21
CA GLY A 3 18.51 -4.61 19.18
C GLY A 3 17.50 -5.75 19.11
N VAL A 4 16.33 -5.47 18.56
CA VAL A 4 15.27 -6.44 18.35
C VAL A 4 15.52 -7.16 17.02
N THR A 5 15.41 -8.49 17.03
CA THR A 5 15.57 -9.26 15.80
C THR A 5 14.35 -9.06 14.88
N TYR A 6 14.62 -8.63 13.66
CA TYR A 6 13.58 -8.48 12.66
C TYR A 6 13.07 -9.83 12.15
N SER A 7 11.76 -9.97 12.03
CA SER A 7 11.12 -11.10 11.35
C SER A 7 9.91 -10.62 10.57
N PHE A 8 9.86 -10.92 9.29
CA PHE A 8 8.71 -10.59 8.45
C PHE A 8 7.43 -11.31 8.88
N LYS A 9 7.56 -12.46 9.56
CA LYS A 9 6.40 -13.19 10.10
C LYS A 9 5.66 -12.44 11.20
N SER A 10 6.28 -11.45 11.83
CA SER A 10 5.61 -10.61 12.82
C SER A 10 4.81 -9.46 12.20
N LEU A 11 4.86 -9.30 10.89
CA LEU A 11 4.02 -8.36 10.18
C LEU A 11 2.59 -8.90 10.11
N VAL A 12 1.62 -8.14 10.61
CA VAL A 12 0.20 -8.44 10.52
C VAL A 12 -0.52 -7.26 9.92
N GLY A 13 -1.46 -7.53 9.05
CA GLY A 13 -2.19 -6.46 8.39
C GLY A 13 -3.47 -6.97 7.74
N VAL A 14 -4.27 -6.01 7.30
CA VAL A 14 -5.54 -6.28 6.63
C VAL A 14 -5.84 -5.19 5.62
N LEU A 15 -6.37 -5.60 4.47
CA LEU A 15 -6.93 -4.72 3.46
C LEU A 15 -8.45 -4.92 3.46
N THR A 16 -9.21 -3.84 3.61
CA THR A 16 -10.67 -3.90 3.65
C THR A 16 -11.28 -2.91 2.66
N ASN A 17 -12.38 -3.31 2.06
CA ASN A 17 -13.24 -2.42 1.30
C ASN A 17 -14.68 -2.66 1.74
N SER A 18 -15.24 -1.74 2.53
CA SER A 18 -16.58 -1.90 3.12
C SER A 18 -17.71 -1.76 2.11
N ILE A 19 -17.49 -1.09 1.00
CA ILE A 19 -18.50 -0.88 -0.05
C ILE A 19 -18.78 -2.21 -0.78
N VAL A 20 -17.75 -2.97 -1.10
CA VAL A 20 -17.88 -4.28 -1.74
C VAL A 20 -17.83 -5.45 -0.76
N GLY A 21 -17.55 -5.18 0.52
CA GLY A 21 -17.56 -6.20 1.57
C GLY A 21 -16.38 -7.18 1.52
N VAL A 22 -15.23 -6.74 1.04
CA VAL A 22 -14.02 -7.59 0.89
C VAL A 22 -13.04 -7.32 2.01
N VAL A 23 -12.49 -8.40 2.59
CA VAL A 23 -11.42 -8.37 3.59
C VAL A 23 -10.30 -9.29 3.10
N VAL A 24 -9.10 -8.75 2.97
CA VAL A 24 -7.91 -9.51 2.52
C VAL A 24 -6.84 -9.40 3.61
N PRO A 25 -6.42 -10.52 4.23
CA PRO A 25 -5.35 -10.47 5.22
C PRO A 25 -3.99 -10.24 4.55
N LEU A 26 -3.15 -9.41 5.17
CA LEU A 26 -1.80 -9.10 4.72
C LEU A 26 -0.79 -9.48 5.81
N THR A 27 -0.71 -10.77 6.11
CA THR A 27 0.19 -11.28 7.15
C THR A 27 1.50 -11.75 6.54
N GLY A 28 2.61 -11.30 7.10
CA GLY A 28 3.94 -11.63 6.60
C GLY A 28 4.22 -13.12 6.64
N GLY A 29 4.84 -13.66 5.58
CA GLY A 29 5.20 -15.07 5.47
C GLY A 29 4.03 -16.01 5.23
N ASN A 30 2.86 -15.50 4.92
CA ASN A 30 1.65 -16.30 4.67
C ASN A 30 1.01 -15.85 3.35
N ILE A 31 0.22 -16.73 2.74
CA ILE A 31 -0.57 -16.48 1.52
C ILE A 31 0.20 -15.89 0.33
N GLY A 32 1.52 -16.01 0.34
CA GLY A 32 2.36 -15.57 -0.77
C GLY A 32 2.79 -14.11 -0.73
N LEU A 33 2.58 -13.42 0.38
CA LEU A 33 3.06 -12.05 0.57
C LEU A 33 4.58 -12.03 0.64
N GLY A 34 5.24 -11.27 -0.24
CA GLY A 34 6.69 -11.14 -0.29
C GLY A 34 7.22 -9.87 0.35
N GLY A 35 6.45 -8.81 0.39
CA GLY A 35 6.85 -7.55 0.99
C GLY A 35 5.84 -6.46 0.81
N ILE A 36 5.93 -5.44 1.66
CA ILE A 36 5.11 -4.23 1.59
C ILE A 36 6.03 -3.03 1.73
N THR A 37 5.93 -2.09 0.82
CA THR A 37 6.68 -0.83 0.86
C THR A 37 5.70 0.33 0.81
N ILE A 38 5.84 1.27 1.72
CA ILE A 38 5.05 2.51 1.74
C ILE A 38 5.97 3.70 1.53
N ARG A 39 5.46 4.73 0.85
CA ARG A 39 6.17 6.00 0.66
C ARG A 39 5.20 7.16 0.53
N MET A 40 5.60 8.32 1.04
CA MET A 40 4.89 9.56 0.78
C MET A 40 5.23 10.07 -0.62
N THR A 41 4.21 10.53 -1.35
CA THR A 41 4.41 11.14 -2.66
C THR A 41 4.68 12.63 -2.56
N THR A 42 4.02 13.32 -1.62
CA THR A 42 4.16 14.76 -1.43
C THR A 42 5.07 15.05 -0.24
N ALA A 43 6.11 15.85 -0.46
CA ALA A 43 7.00 16.29 0.61
C ALA A 43 6.27 17.22 1.57
N ARG A 44 6.61 17.13 2.86
CA ARG A 44 6.04 18.01 3.90
C ARG A 44 6.72 19.38 3.94
N THR A 45 7.95 19.46 3.47
CA THR A 45 8.75 20.69 3.51
C THR A 45 9.28 21.01 2.13
N ALA A 46 9.08 22.24 1.71
CA ALA A 46 9.77 22.82 0.56
C ALA A 46 10.64 23.96 1.05
N GLN A 47 11.79 24.17 0.42
CA GLN A 47 12.71 25.23 0.78
C GLN A 47 13.00 26.12 -0.42
N ASP A 48 12.99 27.43 -0.17
CA ASP A 48 13.48 28.43 -1.11
C ASP A 48 14.74 29.08 -0.53
N VAL A 49 15.75 29.27 -1.36
CA VAL A 49 17.03 29.82 -0.93
C VAL A 49 17.25 31.16 -1.65
N ALA A 50 17.34 32.23 -0.88
CA ALA A 50 17.64 33.56 -1.40
C ALA A 50 19.09 33.68 -1.84
N ALA A 51 19.41 34.74 -2.60
CA ALA A 51 20.76 34.98 -3.11
C ALA A 51 21.81 35.13 -2.01
N ASP A 52 21.43 35.58 -0.81
CA ASP A 52 22.31 35.72 0.35
C ASP A 52 22.44 34.43 1.18
N GLY A 53 21.78 33.34 0.76
CA GLY A 53 21.78 32.05 1.47
C GLY A 53 20.68 31.91 2.50
N THR A 54 19.77 32.88 2.65
CA THR A 54 18.62 32.76 3.57
C THR A 54 17.66 31.68 3.06
N VAL A 55 17.29 30.76 3.95
CA VAL A 55 16.38 29.66 3.64
C VAL A 55 14.99 29.95 4.18
N MET A 56 13.99 29.87 3.31
CA MET A 56 12.57 29.96 3.69
C MET A 56 11.93 28.56 3.60
N PRO A 57 11.66 27.89 4.73
CA PRO A 57 10.94 26.63 4.72
C PRO A 57 9.43 26.85 4.59
N SER A 58 8.76 25.99 3.81
CA SER A 58 7.31 26.00 3.65
C SER A 58 6.74 24.65 4.08
N TYR A 59 5.62 24.67 4.80
CA TYR A 59 4.91 23.48 5.22
C TYR A 59 3.84 23.11 4.17
N LEU A 60 3.85 21.86 3.76
CA LEU A 60 2.89 21.29 2.81
C LEU A 60 2.03 20.26 3.52
N ALA A 61 0.72 20.41 3.44
CA ALA A 61 -0.24 19.62 4.21
C ALA A 61 -0.61 18.26 3.59
N GLY A 62 -0.07 17.92 2.42
CA GLY A 62 -0.38 16.65 1.75
C GLY A 62 0.10 15.44 2.54
N ALA A 63 -0.75 14.42 2.67
CA ALA A 63 -0.40 13.17 3.35
C ALA A 63 -0.61 11.95 2.43
N ASN A 64 -0.75 12.17 1.14
CA ASN A 64 -0.93 11.11 0.15
C ASN A 64 0.37 10.35 -0.10
N GLY A 65 0.24 9.14 -0.58
CA GLY A 65 1.39 8.31 -0.87
C GLY A 65 1.04 7.09 -1.69
N GLU A 66 2.01 6.20 -1.76
CA GLU A 66 1.93 4.97 -2.54
C GLU A 66 2.25 3.77 -1.65
N LEU A 67 1.66 2.63 -2.00
CA LEU A 67 1.91 1.34 -1.38
C LEU A 67 2.25 0.33 -2.47
N ASP A 68 3.36 -0.37 -2.32
CA ASP A 68 3.70 -1.50 -3.17
C ASP A 68 3.56 -2.79 -2.37
N ILE A 69 2.75 -3.71 -2.88
CA ILE A 69 2.58 -5.05 -2.30
C ILE A 69 3.22 -6.05 -3.26
N GLU A 70 4.29 -6.69 -2.81
CA GLU A 70 4.99 -7.72 -3.58
C GLU A 70 4.42 -9.08 -3.23
N VAL A 71 3.96 -9.83 -4.24
CA VAL A 71 3.32 -11.13 -4.06
C VAL A 71 3.88 -12.15 -5.03
N GLN A 72 3.79 -13.43 -4.67
CA GLN A 72 4.12 -14.52 -5.59
C GLN A 72 3.06 -14.63 -6.68
N GLU A 73 3.51 -14.91 -7.89
CA GLU A 73 2.67 -14.94 -9.11
C GLU A 73 1.49 -15.91 -9.01
N THR A 74 1.67 -17.03 -8.32
CA THR A 74 0.63 -18.07 -8.15
C THR A 74 -0.07 -18.02 -6.81
N SER A 75 0.12 -16.95 -6.02
CA SER A 75 -0.39 -16.89 -4.65
C SER A 75 -1.90 -16.63 -4.57
N ILE A 76 -2.49 -17.05 -3.45
CA ILE A 76 -3.87 -16.73 -3.10
C ILE A 76 -4.06 -15.22 -2.95
N LEU A 77 -3.06 -14.52 -2.42
CA LEU A 77 -3.10 -13.07 -2.24
C LEU A 77 -3.20 -12.34 -3.59
N HIS A 78 -2.42 -12.78 -4.59
CA HIS A 78 -2.53 -12.22 -5.93
C HIS A 78 -3.95 -12.39 -6.50
N LYS A 79 -4.52 -13.57 -6.36
CA LYS A 79 -5.89 -13.84 -6.79
C LYS A 79 -6.92 -12.97 -6.09
N ALA A 80 -6.77 -12.78 -4.78
CA ALA A 80 -7.67 -11.93 -3.99
C ALA A 80 -7.60 -10.47 -4.44
N LEU A 81 -6.39 -9.94 -4.66
CA LEU A 81 -6.20 -8.58 -5.15
C LEU A 81 -6.74 -8.40 -6.55
N LEU A 82 -6.53 -9.38 -7.43
CA LEU A 82 -7.04 -9.33 -8.79
C LEU A 82 -8.58 -9.37 -8.82
N THR A 83 -9.20 -10.19 -7.99
CA THR A 83 -10.66 -10.26 -7.86
C THR A 83 -11.23 -8.93 -7.38
N LEU A 84 -10.62 -8.32 -6.37
CA LEU A 84 -11.03 -7.01 -5.87
C LEU A 84 -10.88 -5.93 -6.95
N TYR A 85 -9.74 -5.91 -7.64
CA TYR A 85 -9.49 -4.97 -8.74
C TYR A 85 -10.57 -5.09 -9.83
N ASN A 86 -10.84 -6.30 -10.29
CA ASN A 86 -11.85 -6.53 -11.34
C ASN A 86 -13.26 -6.15 -10.90
N THR A 87 -13.61 -6.39 -9.64
CA THR A 87 -14.91 -5.99 -9.08
C THR A 87 -15.05 -4.48 -9.07
N LEU A 88 -14.01 -3.77 -8.63
CA LEU A 88 -14.03 -2.30 -8.57
C LEU A 88 -14.06 -1.67 -9.96
N VAL A 89 -13.32 -2.22 -10.93
CA VAL A 89 -13.36 -1.75 -12.31
C VAL A 89 -14.74 -1.95 -12.93
N LEU A 90 -15.36 -3.12 -12.70
CA LEU A 90 -16.70 -3.40 -13.23
C LEU A 90 -17.74 -2.42 -12.68
N GLN A 91 -17.67 -2.11 -11.38
CA GLN A 91 -18.58 -1.13 -10.77
C GLN A 91 -18.33 0.28 -11.30
N ALA A 92 -17.08 0.70 -11.43
CA ALA A 92 -16.72 2.01 -11.95
C ALA A 92 -17.18 2.20 -13.41
N ASP A 93 -17.06 1.16 -14.24
CA ASP A 93 -17.53 1.17 -15.62
C ASP A 93 -19.05 1.30 -15.72
N ARG A 94 -19.79 0.93 -14.68
CA ARG A 94 -21.24 1.10 -14.55
C ARG A 94 -21.63 2.40 -13.84
N ALA A 95 -20.71 3.37 -13.75
CA ALA A 95 -20.88 4.66 -13.07
C ALA A 95 -21.11 4.54 -11.54
N ASP A 96 -20.82 3.39 -10.94
CA ASP A 96 -20.80 3.20 -9.48
C ASP A 96 -19.37 3.34 -8.99
N ILE A 97 -18.98 4.56 -8.64
CA ILE A 97 -17.61 4.91 -8.28
C ILE A 97 -17.37 4.90 -6.77
N LEU A 98 -18.37 4.65 -5.94
CA LEU A 98 -18.26 4.77 -4.48
C LEU A 98 -17.21 3.84 -3.88
N GLY A 99 -17.05 2.65 -4.43
CA GLY A 99 -16.08 1.67 -3.93
C GLY A 99 -14.66 1.86 -4.44
N TRP A 100 -14.44 2.69 -5.46
CA TRP A 100 -13.14 2.75 -6.14
C TRP A 100 -12.00 3.14 -5.20
N ALA A 101 -12.19 4.16 -4.38
CA ALA A 101 -11.19 4.65 -3.43
C ALA A 101 -11.62 4.43 -1.98
N ALA A 102 -12.47 3.44 -1.72
CA ALA A 102 -12.98 3.13 -0.38
C ALA A 102 -12.15 2.06 0.34
N THR A 103 -11.08 1.58 -0.27
CA THR A 103 -10.18 0.59 0.33
C THR A 103 -9.36 1.23 1.43
N SER A 104 -9.23 0.52 2.55
CA SER A 104 -8.36 0.90 3.67
C SER A 104 -7.40 -0.25 3.96
N ILE A 105 -6.16 0.11 4.26
CA ILE A 105 -5.13 -0.86 4.60
C ILE A 105 -4.53 -0.47 5.94
N SER A 106 -4.42 -1.43 6.84
CA SER A 106 -3.74 -1.27 8.11
C SER A 106 -2.78 -2.43 8.30
N PHE A 107 -1.54 -2.14 8.66
CA PHE A 107 -0.58 -3.18 9.00
C PHE A 107 0.36 -2.72 10.10
N ALA A 108 0.90 -3.68 10.82
CA ALA A 108 1.77 -3.43 11.96
C ALA A 108 2.88 -4.49 12.02
N LEU A 109 4.05 -4.06 12.42
CA LEU A 109 5.13 -4.97 12.79
C LEU A 109 5.10 -5.15 14.31
N LEU A 110 4.70 -6.33 14.79
CA LEU A 110 4.46 -6.56 16.21
C LEU A 110 5.73 -6.45 17.06
N ILE A 111 6.89 -6.73 16.48
CA ILE A 111 8.16 -6.73 17.21
C ILE A 111 8.52 -5.33 17.70
N ASP A 112 8.37 -4.31 16.85
CA ASP A 112 8.75 -2.93 17.21
C ASP A 112 7.55 -2.02 17.49
N GLY A 113 6.33 -2.52 17.30
CA GLY A 113 5.11 -1.76 17.56
C GLY A 113 4.76 -0.72 16.48
N SER A 114 5.44 -0.72 15.34
CA SER A 114 5.13 0.19 14.23
C SER A 114 3.76 -0.13 13.65
N VAL A 115 2.91 0.90 13.49
CA VAL A 115 1.57 0.77 12.90
C VAL A 115 1.43 1.75 11.75
N HIS A 116 0.95 1.27 10.62
CA HIS A 116 0.70 2.09 9.43
C HIS A 116 -0.76 1.93 9.00
N THR A 117 -1.43 3.05 8.79
CA THR A 117 -2.81 3.08 8.34
C THR A 117 -2.91 3.91 7.07
N LEU A 118 -3.48 3.33 6.03
CA LEU A 118 -3.69 3.97 4.74
C LEU A 118 -5.19 4.03 4.47
N THR A 119 -5.68 5.20 4.11
CA THR A 119 -7.10 5.43 3.81
C THR A 119 -7.24 6.03 2.41
N GLY A 120 -8.43 5.86 1.82
CA GLY A 120 -8.68 6.33 0.46
C GLY A 120 -7.79 5.65 -0.57
N VAL A 121 -7.58 4.34 -0.42
CA VAL A 121 -6.67 3.57 -1.26
C VAL A 121 -7.37 3.13 -2.53
N SER A 122 -6.70 3.29 -3.66
CA SER A 122 -7.16 2.81 -4.96
C SER A 122 -6.01 2.13 -5.71
N PHE A 123 -6.35 1.21 -6.60
CA PHE A 123 -5.36 0.57 -7.46
C PHE A 123 -4.90 1.53 -8.54
N GLU A 124 -3.59 1.58 -8.81
CA GLU A 124 -3.08 2.35 -9.94
C GLU A 124 -3.39 1.65 -11.26
N LYS A 125 -3.04 0.37 -11.35
CA LYS A 125 -3.29 -0.48 -12.52
C LYS A 125 -3.04 -1.93 -12.15
N ILE A 126 -3.41 -2.84 -13.04
CA ILE A 126 -3.02 -4.24 -12.92
C ILE A 126 -1.49 -4.36 -13.08
N PRO A 127 -0.80 -5.15 -12.25
CA PRO A 127 0.65 -5.29 -12.36
C PRO A 127 1.06 -6.06 -13.62
N ASP A 128 2.28 -5.80 -14.06
CA ASP A 128 2.92 -6.61 -15.09
C ASP A 128 3.11 -8.04 -14.57
N LYS A 129 2.76 -9.02 -15.39
CA LYS A 129 2.88 -10.43 -15.03
C LYS A 129 3.75 -11.16 -16.03
N PRO A 130 5.04 -11.37 -15.73
CA PRO A 130 5.94 -12.11 -16.62
C PRO A 130 5.63 -13.60 -16.58
N TYR A 131 5.63 -14.25 -17.75
CA TYR A 131 5.51 -15.69 -17.87
C TYR A 131 6.84 -16.24 -18.33
N GLN A 132 7.58 -16.81 -17.39
CA GLN A 132 8.94 -17.34 -17.60
C GLN A 132 9.00 -18.77 -17.08
N ALA A 133 10.13 -19.46 -17.35
CA ALA A 133 10.33 -20.83 -16.89
C ALA A 133 10.30 -20.96 -15.36
N ALA A 134 10.82 -19.98 -14.66
CA ALA A 134 10.70 -19.87 -13.20
C ALA A 134 9.63 -18.84 -12.83
N GLY A 135 8.80 -19.15 -11.85
CA GLY A 135 7.81 -18.22 -11.31
C GLY A 135 8.46 -16.97 -10.74
N GLN A 136 7.82 -15.83 -10.91
CA GLN A 136 8.33 -14.52 -10.49
C GLN A 136 7.44 -13.92 -9.41
N LYS A 137 7.98 -12.95 -8.69
CA LYS A 137 7.19 -12.06 -7.85
C LYS A 137 6.63 -10.93 -8.70
N ILE A 138 5.45 -10.48 -8.36
CA ILE A 138 4.80 -9.33 -9.00
C ILE A 138 4.47 -8.29 -7.95
N THR A 139 4.43 -7.02 -8.37
CA THR A 139 4.22 -5.89 -7.47
C THR A 139 2.93 -5.19 -7.82
N TRP A 140 1.99 -5.17 -6.88
CA TRP A 140 0.78 -4.37 -6.94
C TRP A 140 1.07 -2.98 -6.39
N LYS A 141 0.76 -1.95 -7.18
CA LYS A 141 0.91 -0.56 -6.75
C LYS A 141 -0.46 0.04 -6.47
N LEU A 142 -0.61 0.58 -5.28
CA LEU A 142 -1.82 1.23 -4.82
C LEU A 142 -1.50 2.67 -4.42
N LEU A 143 -2.46 3.56 -4.65
CA LEU A 143 -2.34 4.97 -4.30
C LEU A 143 -3.24 5.25 -3.10
N ALA A 144 -2.69 5.89 -2.08
CA ALA A 144 -3.41 6.23 -0.86
C ALA A 144 -3.63 7.73 -0.75
N ALA A 145 -4.84 8.13 -0.36
CA ALA A 145 -5.13 9.53 -0.11
C ALA A 145 -4.49 10.03 1.18
N SER A 146 -4.34 9.15 2.17
CA SER A 146 -3.71 9.49 3.44
C SER A 146 -2.94 8.30 4.01
N ILE A 147 -1.73 8.55 4.48
CA ILE A 147 -0.88 7.59 5.18
C ILE A 147 -0.57 8.12 6.57
N THR A 148 -0.86 7.32 7.58
CA THR A 148 -0.50 7.60 8.97
C THR A 148 0.42 6.52 9.48
N SER A 149 1.55 6.91 10.06
CA SER A 149 2.54 5.99 10.65
C SER A 149 2.78 6.38 12.11
N VAL A 150 2.74 5.39 12.96
CA VAL A 150 2.91 5.59 14.40
C VAL A 150 4.03 4.72 14.95
#